data_65e366b637ae849b63f8d03a50ff5870
#
_entry.id   65e366b637ae849b63f8d03a50ff5870
#
_cell.length_a   1.000
_cell.length_b   1.000
_cell.length_c   1.000
_cell.angle_alpha   90.00
_cell.angle_beta   90.00
_cell.angle_gamma   90.00
#
_symmetry.space_group_name_H-M   'P 1'
#
loop_
_entity.id
_entity.type
_entity.pdbx_description
1 polymer ?
#
loop_
_entity_poly.entity_id
_entity_poly.type
_entity_poly.pdbx_seq_one_letter_code
_entity_poly.pdbx_strand_id
1 'polypeptide(L)' 'MEKNGLGKRINAVRKDRSLTADRLSEMCNINATYLRQIEGGVKMPSLSVFIDICKALKISPDYLLQDE' A
#
# COMPACT_ATOMS: atom_id res chain seq x y z
N MET A 1 1.47 -14.02 7.92
CA MET A 1 1.42 -13.15 6.73
C MET A 1 2.82 -12.89 6.21
N GLU A 2 3.02 -13.08 4.95
CA GLU A 2 4.30 -12.76 4.32
C GLU A 2 4.44 -11.24 4.12
N LYS A 3 5.66 -10.75 4.27
CA LYS A 3 5.94 -9.34 3.98
C LYS A 3 5.48 -8.96 2.57
N ASN A 4 5.83 -9.81 1.60
CA ASN A 4 5.50 -9.54 0.20
C ASN A 4 4.01 -9.57 -0.07
N GLY A 5 3.24 -10.32 0.72
CA GLY A 5 1.81 -10.43 0.52
C GLY A 5 1.11 -9.09 0.66
N LEU A 6 1.45 -8.33 1.70
CA LEU A 6 0.84 -7.01 1.90
C LEU A 6 1.20 -6.06 0.77
N GLY A 7 2.48 -6.01 0.41
CA GLY A 7 2.92 -5.12 -0.66
C GLY A 7 2.27 -5.44 -2.00
N LYS A 8 2.16 -6.73 -2.31
CA LYS A 8 1.51 -7.15 -3.55
C LYS A 8 0.05 -6.75 -3.60
N ARG A 9 -0.66 -6.88 -2.47
CA ARG A 9 -2.06 -6.49 -2.41
C ARG A 9 -2.23 -4.98 -2.57
N ILE A 10 -1.36 -4.20 -1.92
CA ILE A 10 -1.38 -2.75 -2.10
C ILE A 10 -1.18 -2.39 -3.57
N ASN A 11 -0.18 -3.01 -4.20
CA ASN A 11 0.11 -2.76 -5.60
C ASN A 11 -1.09 -3.12 -6.49
N ALA A 12 -1.71 -4.26 -6.25
CA ALA A 12 -2.84 -4.72 -7.06
C ALA A 12 -4.04 -3.78 -6.93
N VAL A 13 -4.36 -3.38 -5.70
CA VAL A 13 -5.49 -2.48 -5.48
C VAL A 13 -5.20 -1.10 -6.07
N ARG A 14 -3.96 -0.62 -5.93
CA ARG A 14 -3.57 0.66 -6.52
C ARG A 14 -3.80 0.66 -8.02
N LYS A 15 -3.37 -0.41 -8.69
CA LYS A 15 -3.56 -0.52 -10.14
C LYS A 15 -5.03 -0.62 -10.52
N ASP A 16 -5.82 -1.35 -9.71
CA ASP A 16 -7.27 -1.42 -9.92
C ASP A 16 -7.92 -0.04 -9.85
N ARG A 17 -7.38 0.86 -9.04
CA ARG A 17 -7.88 2.22 -8.91
C ARG A 17 -7.29 3.16 -9.96
N SER A 18 -6.49 2.62 -10.88
CA SER A 18 -5.83 3.40 -11.94
C SER A 18 -4.94 4.51 -11.37
N LEU A 19 -4.29 4.23 -10.24
CA LEU A 19 -3.39 5.17 -9.59
C LEU A 19 -1.95 4.79 -9.86
N THR A 20 -1.11 5.79 -10.16
CA THR A 20 0.33 5.57 -10.23
C THR A 20 0.89 5.54 -8.81
N ALA A 21 2.10 4.98 -8.67
CA ALA A 21 2.77 5.00 -7.36
C ALA A 21 3.02 6.44 -6.91
N ASP A 22 3.40 7.31 -7.84
CA ASP A 22 3.61 8.72 -7.50
C ASP A 22 2.34 9.37 -6.97
N ARG A 23 1.20 9.10 -7.62
CA ARG A 23 -0.06 9.68 -7.17
C ARG A 23 -0.46 9.16 -5.81
N LEU A 24 -0.38 7.84 -5.59
CA LEU A 24 -0.74 7.29 -4.29
C LEU A 24 0.18 7.82 -3.19
N SER A 25 1.48 7.94 -3.47
CA SER A 25 2.41 8.48 -2.48
C SER A 25 2.05 9.93 -2.11
N GLU A 26 1.64 10.74 -3.08
CA GLU A 26 1.16 12.09 -2.81
C GLU A 26 -0.05 12.08 -1.90
N MET A 27 -1.01 11.21 -2.19
CA MET A 27 -2.24 11.11 -1.41
C MET A 27 -1.96 10.73 0.04
N CYS A 28 -0.90 9.94 0.26
CA CYS A 28 -0.51 9.48 1.59
C CYS A 28 0.55 10.36 2.23
N ASN A 29 1.00 11.38 1.53
CA ASN A 29 2.05 12.29 2.01
C ASN A 29 3.34 11.55 2.37
N ILE A 30 3.72 10.59 1.51
CA ILE A 30 4.95 9.83 1.67
C ILE A 30 5.77 9.92 0.38
N ASN A 31 7.04 9.54 0.49
CA ASN A 31 7.94 9.50 -0.65
C ASN A 31 7.59 8.31 -1.55
N ALA A 32 7.62 8.50 -2.87
CA ALA A 32 7.30 7.44 -3.81
C ALA A 32 8.28 6.26 -3.71
N THR A 33 9.54 6.53 -3.39
CA THR A 33 10.52 5.46 -3.19
C THR A 33 10.10 4.57 -2.02
N TYR A 34 9.65 5.18 -0.92
CA TYR A 34 9.18 4.43 0.22
C TYR A 34 7.97 3.56 -0.15
N LEU A 35 7.03 4.13 -0.91
CA LEU A 35 5.87 3.34 -1.35
C LEU A 35 6.30 2.15 -2.20
N ARG A 36 7.23 2.35 -3.13
CA ARG A 36 7.72 1.25 -3.96
C ARG A 36 8.40 0.18 -3.13
N GLN A 37 9.11 0.55 -2.07
CA GLN A 37 9.73 -0.41 -1.16
C GLN A 37 8.68 -1.20 -0.40
N ILE A 38 7.59 -0.56 -0.01
CA ILE A 38 6.46 -1.24 0.64
C ILE A 38 5.85 -2.24 -0.34
N GLU A 39 5.57 -1.81 -1.56
CA GLU A 39 4.94 -2.68 -2.57
C GLU A 39 5.84 -3.85 -2.94
N GLY A 40 7.14 -3.64 -2.91
CA GLY A 40 8.11 -4.69 -3.22
C GLY A 40 8.45 -5.62 -2.06
N GLY A 41 7.87 -5.37 -0.89
CA GLY A 41 8.13 -6.21 0.27
C GLY A 41 9.44 -5.93 0.97
N VAL A 42 10.14 -4.85 0.59
CA VAL A 42 11.42 -4.49 1.21
C VAL A 42 11.19 -3.84 2.58
N LYS A 43 10.10 -3.09 2.72
CA LYS A 43 9.76 -2.41 3.96
C LYS A 43 8.31 -2.61 4.30
N MET A 44 8.00 -2.62 5.58
CA MET A 44 6.64 -2.60 6.08
C MET A 44 6.23 -1.16 6.35
N PRO A 45 5.00 -0.77 6.05
CA PRO A 45 4.57 0.58 6.39
C PRO A 45 4.37 0.71 7.89
N SER A 46 4.60 1.91 8.42
CA SER A 46 4.18 2.20 9.79
C SER A 46 2.65 2.13 9.85
N LEU A 47 2.10 2.04 11.06
CA LEU A 47 0.65 1.97 11.23
C LEU A 47 -0.04 3.18 10.62
N SER A 48 0.48 4.38 10.85
CA SER A 48 -0.15 5.58 10.31
C SER A 48 -0.12 5.60 8.79
N VAL A 49 0.99 5.18 8.19
CA VAL A 49 1.11 5.11 6.73
C VAL A 49 0.16 4.05 6.17
N PHE A 50 0.06 2.91 6.85
CA PHE A 50 -0.86 1.85 6.43
C PHE A 50 -2.31 2.35 6.41
N ILE A 51 -2.71 3.06 7.47
CA ILE A 51 -4.06 3.63 7.53
C ILE A 51 -4.29 4.64 6.41
N ASP A 52 -3.29 5.49 6.13
CA ASP A 52 -3.40 6.46 5.05
C ASP A 52 -3.56 5.77 3.69
N ILE A 53 -2.82 4.68 3.47
CA ILE A 53 -2.95 3.89 2.24
C ILE A 53 -4.36 3.33 2.12
N CYS A 54 -4.90 2.77 3.20
CA CYS A 54 -6.26 2.23 3.19
C CYS A 54 -7.28 3.30 2.83
N LYS A 55 -7.14 4.48 3.43
CA LYS A 55 -8.05 5.59 3.15
C LYS A 55 -7.94 6.05 1.70
N ALA A 56 -6.73 6.18 1.20
CA ALA A 56 -6.49 6.63 -0.17
C ALA A 56 -7.05 5.64 -1.18
N LEU A 57 -6.93 4.34 -0.91
CA LEU A 57 -7.42 3.30 -1.79
C LEU A 57 -8.89 2.98 -1.55
N LYS A 58 -9.50 3.54 -0.50
CA LYS A 58 -10.90 3.31 -0.12
C LYS A 58 -11.17 1.82 0.09
N ILE A 59 -10.31 1.20 0.88
CA ILE A 59 -10.35 -0.23 1.13
C ILE A 59 -10.16 -0.47 2.63
N SER A 60 -10.77 -1.53 3.14
CA SER A 60 -10.64 -1.84 4.57
C SER A 60 -9.26 -2.44 4.85
N PRO A 61 -8.71 -2.17 6.06
CA PRO A 61 -7.45 -2.81 6.45
C PRO A 61 -7.53 -4.33 6.43
N ASP A 62 -8.69 -4.89 6.75
CA ASP A 62 -8.88 -6.34 6.77
C ASP A 62 -8.55 -6.97 5.42
N TYR A 63 -8.96 -6.32 4.34
CA TYR A 63 -8.69 -6.85 3.01
C TYR A 63 -7.19 -6.94 2.75
N LEU A 64 -6.46 -5.87 3.09
CA LEU A 64 -5.02 -5.83 2.84
C LEU A 64 -4.25 -6.77 3.75
N LEU A 65 -4.81 -7.13 4.90
CA LEU A 65 -4.15 -8.00 5.89
C LEU A 65 -4.54 -9.46 5.76
N GLN A 66 -5.33 -9.83 4.76
CA GLN A 66 -5.74 -11.23 4.59
C GLN A 66 -4.54 -12.12 4.33
N ASP A 67 -4.55 -13.30 4.97
CA ASP A 67 -3.62 -14.36 4.67
C ASP A 67 -4.29 -15.34 3.72
N GLU A 68 -3.51 -15.85 2.81
CA GLU A 68 -3.99 -16.87 1.88
C GLU A 68 -3.83 -18.25 2.45
#